data_e48ae0c7d89f0f83a5f30f93c0f0da16
#
_entry.id   e48ae0c7d89f0f83a5f30f93c0f0da16
#
_cell.length_a   1.000
_cell.length_b   1.000
_cell.length_c   1.000
_cell.angle_alpha   90.00
_cell.angle_beta   90.00
_cell.angle_gamma   90.00
#
_symmetry.space_group_name_H-M   'P 1'
#
loop_
_entity.id
_entity.type
_entity.pdbx_description
1 polymer ?
#
loop_
_entity_poly.entity_id
_entity_poly.type
_entity_poly.pdbx_seq_one_letter_code
_entity_poly.pdbx_strand_id
1 'polypeptide(L)'
;RFESRGLGDVYKRQKVTNATKSNGISITMPFWDERFDIMKKNYPEIKTDQFHIDILTARFVLTPEWFDVVVASNLFGDILSDLGPACTGTIGIAPSGNINPEKKYPSLFEPVHGSAPDIAGKGIANPIGQIWSGALMLDHLGEKEAAQSILNSIEKTLSIKENRTKDLQGTSNTIQ
;
A
#
# COMPACT_ATOMS: atom_id res chain seq x y z
N ARG A 1 -16.67 5.64 2.53
CA ARG A 1 -16.13 7.00 2.52
C ARG A 1 -14.63 6.88 2.77
N PHE A 2 -13.84 6.78 1.70
CA PHE A 2 -12.39 6.94 1.80
C PHE A 2 -12.15 8.43 2.06
N GLU A 3 -11.97 8.80 3.31
CA GLU A 3 -11.29 10.04 3.62
C GLU A 3 -9.84 9.81 3.23
N SER A 4 -9.36 10.53 2.21
CA SER A 4 -7.95 10.58 1.88
C SER A 4 -7.23 11.10 3.11
N ARG A 5 -6.63 10.19 3.86
CA ARG A 5 -5.69 10.55 4.90
C ARG A 5 -4.44 10.97 4.16
N GLY A 6 -4.29 12.28 3.96
CA GLY A 6 -3.13 12.84 3.30
C GLY A 6 -1.84 12.34 3.95
N LEU A 7 -0.74 12.38 3.21
CA LEU A 7 0.61 12.00 3.68
C LEU A 7 1.01 12.64 5.02
N GLY A 8 0.36 13.76 5.41
CA GLY A 8 0.51 14.41 6.73
C GLY A 8 -0.02 13.58 7.91
N ASP A 9 -0.87 12.58 7.69
CA ASP A 9 -1.39 11.72 8.75
C ASP A 9 -0.46 10.55 9.13
N VAL A 10 0.68 10.40 8.46
CA VAL A 10 1.70 9.39 8.81
C VAL A 10 2.12 9.49 10.27
N TYR A 11 2.12 10.68 10.85
CA TYR A 11 2.44 10.94 12.26
C TYR A 11 1.32 10.61 13.25
N LYS A 12 0.10 10.30 12.77
CA LYS A 12 -1.04 9.92 13.62
C LYS A 12 -1.30 8.41 13.66
N ARG A 13 -0.50 7.62 12.95
CA ARG A 13 -0.62 6.16 12.95
C ARG A 13 -0.17 5.62 14.30
N GLN A 14 -1.11 5.18 15.10
CA GLN A 14 -0.89 4.83 16.50
C GLN A 14 -0.78 3.33 16.77
N LYS A 15 -0.98 2.50 15.75
CA LYS A 15 -1.01 1.05 15.91
C LYS A 15 -0.22 0.34 14.82
N VAL A 16 0.62 -0.63 15.24
CA VAL A 16 1.33 -1.54 14.35
C VAL A 16 0.84 -2.97 14.56
N THR A 17 0.36 -3.59 13.50
CA THR A 17 -0.12 -4.97 13.49
C THR A 17 0.95 -5.90 12.94
N ASN A 18 1.32 -6.93 13.71
CA ASN A 18 2.21 -8.00 13.24
C ASN A 18 1.41 -9.06 12.49
N ALA A 19 1.77 -9.31 11.22
CA ALA A 19 1.26 -10.42 10.43
C ALA A 19 2.14 -11.65 10.62
N THR A 20 1.60 -12.73 11.16
CA THR A 20 2.35 -13.94 11.47
C THR A 20 1.60 -15.21 11.05
N LYS A 21 2.25 -16.35 11.13
CA LYS A 21 1.65 -17.70 11.01
C LYS A 21 2.38 -18.70 11.93
N SER A 22 2.81 -18.26 13.10
CA SER A 22 3.57 -19.08 14.04
C SER A 22 2.82 -20.32 14.54
N ASN A 23 1.48 -20.33 14.42
CA ASN A 23 0.68 -21.53 14.71
C ASN A 23 0.74 -22.61 13.61
N GLY A 24 1.37 -22.36 12.49
CA GLY A 24 1.49 -23.33 11.37
C GLY A 24 2.88 -23.40 10.75
N ILE A 25 3.70 -22.35 10.90
CA ILE A 25 5.08 -22.29 10.40
C ILE A 25 6.00 -22.25 11.63
N SER A 26 6.45 -23.42 12.08
CA SER A 26 7.02 -23.64 13.40
C SER A 26 8.45 -23.14 13.60
N ILE A 27 9.18 -22.74 12.57
CA ILE A 27 10.59 -22.30 12.68
C ILE A 27 10.71 -20.81 12.42
N THR A 28 10.35 -20.36 11.23
CA THR A 28 10.61 -18.98 10.81
C THR A 28 9.65 -17.96 11.42
N MET A 29 8.39 -18.33 11.65
CA MET A 29 7.41 -17.40 12.19
C MET A 29 7.53 -17.17 13.71
N PRO A 30 7.85 -18.13 14.57
CA PRO A 30 8.24 -17.83 15.94
C PRO A 30 9.46 -16.92 16.06
N PHE A 31 10.47 -17.07 15.18
CA PHE A 31 11.61 -16.16 15.12
C PHE A 31 11.16 -14.74 14.71
N TRP A 32 10.25 -14.62 13.73
CA TRP A 32 9.64 -13.36 13.33
C TRP A 32 8.92 -12.68 14.50
N ASP A 33 8.09 -13.43 15.22
CA ASP A 33 7.34 -12.92 16.38
C ASP A 33 8.29 -12.46 17.49
N GLU A 34 9.36 -13.20 17.76
CA GLU A 34 10.41 -12.80 18.73
C GLU A 34 11.06 -11.46 18.33
N ARG A 35 11.38 -11.26 17.04
CA ARG A 35 11.96 -9.98 16.55
C ARG A 35 10.97 -8.85 16.70
N PHE A 36 9.70 -9.07 16.40
CA PHE A 36 8.65 -8.10 16.62
C PHE A 36 8.51 -7.71 18.10
N ASP A 37 8.52 -8.69 19.00
CA ASP A 37 8.42 -8.45 20.45
C ASP A 37 9.62 -7.67 21.02
N ILE A 38 10.81 -7.87 20.46
CA ILE A 38 11.99 -7.07 20.83
C ILE A 38 11.80 -5.62 20.38
N MET A 39 11.35 -5.40 19.15
CA MET A 39 11.10 -4.03 18.64
C MET A 39 9.99 -3.34 19.43
N LYS A 40 8.90 -4.02 19.75
CA LYS A 40 7.81 -3.51 20.59
C LYS A 40 8.32 -2.98 21.94
N LYS A 41 9.30 -3.63 22.57
CA LYS A 41 9.88 -3.18 23.83
C LYS A 41 10.67 -1.87 23.68
N ASN A 42 11.23 -1.61 22.49
CA ASN A 42 11.99 -0.39 22.21
C ASN A 42 11.06 0.82 21.93
N TYR A 43 9.77 0.59 21.65
CA TYR A 43 8.77 1.62 21.30
C TYR A 43 7.48 1.41 22.11
N PRO A 44 7.54 1.54 23.45
CA PRO A 44 6.40 1.24 24.33
C PRO A 44 5.20 2.17 24.13
N GLU A 45 5.39 3.35 23.51
CA GLU A 45 4.34 4.31 23.19
C GLU A 45 3.49 3.89 21.99
N ILE A 46 3.97 2.94 21.17
CA ILE A 46 3.24 2.47 19.98
C ILE A 46 2.36 1.28 20.36
N LYS A 47 1.07 1.42 20.12
CA LYS A 47 0.12 0.30 20.27
C LYS A 47 0.42 -0.79 19.25
N THR A 48 0.43 -2.03 19.70
CA THR A 48 0.68 -3.18 18.82
C THR A 48 -0.37 -4.26 19.02
N ASP A 49 -0.69 -4.96 17.96
CA ASP A 49 -1.43 -6.22 17.98
C ASP A 49 -0.81 -7.24 17.02
N GLN A 50 -1.34 -8.44 17.01
CA GLN A 50 -0.83 -9.54 16.19
C GLN A 50 -1.97 -10.41 15.70
N PHE A 51 -1.93 -10.74 14.41
CA PHE A 51 -2.87 -11.67 13.80
C PHE A 51 -2.15 -12.74 12.97
N HIS A 52 -2.67 -13.94 12.98
CA HIS A 52 -2.29 -14.93 11.97
C HIS A 52 -2.82 -14.51 10.60
N ILE A 53 -2.04 -14.78 9.56
CA ILE A 53 -2.28 -14.24 8.21
C ILE A 53 -3.67 -14.61 7.66
N ASP A 54 -4.20 -15.78 7.97
CA ASP A 54 -5.51 -16.22 7.55
C ASP A 54 -6.63 -15.33 8.11
N ILE A 55 -6.61 -15.05 9.41
CA ILE A 55 -7.61 -14.15 10.00
C ILE A 55 -7.32 -12.69 9.64
N LEU A 56 -6.05 -12.32 9.45
CA LEU A 56 -5.67 -10.98 9.03
C LEU A 56 -6.25 -10.66 7.64
N THR A 57 -6.13 -11.58 6.67
CA THR A 57 -6.73 -11.40 5.34
C THR A 57 -8.25 -11.23 5.40
N ALA A 58 -8.93 -12.01 6.24
CA ALA A 58 -10.37 -11.84 6.44
C ALA A 58 -10.70 -10.46 7.03
N ARG A 59 -9.93 -10.00 8.02
CA ARG A 59 -10.10 -8.67 8.63
C ARG A 59 -9.77 -7.53 7.67
N PHE A 60 -8.80 -7.72 6.78
CA PHE A 60 -8.47 -6.74 5.74
C PHE A 60 -9.66 -6.43 4.82
N VAL A 61 -10.52 -7.43 4.58
CA VAL A 61 -11.75 -7.28 3.81
C VAL A 61 -12.90 -6.74 4.65
N LEU A 62 -13.07 -7.27 5.87
CA LEU A 62 -14.26 -7.01 6.69
C LEU A 62 -14.16 -5.72 7.50
N THR A 63 -12.97 -5.38 7.98
CA THR A 63 -12.73 -4.27 8.91
C THR A 63 -11.38 -3.58 8.61
N PRO A 64 -11.15 -3.09 7.37
CA PRO A 64 -9.86 -2.51 6.98
C PRO A 64 -9.47 -1.29 7.83
N GLU A 65 -10.44 -0.59 8.40
CA GLU A 65 -10.25 0.56 9.30
C GLU A 65 -9.56 0.21 10.62
N TRP A 66 -9.43 -1.08 10.95
CA TRP A 66 -8.71 -1.51 12.15
C TRP A 66 -7.19 -1.40 12.04
N PHE A 67 -6.68 -1.25 10.83
CA PHE A 67 -5.25 -1.30 10.54
C PHE A 67 -4.71 0.07 10.13
N ASP A 68 -3.70 0.54 10.88
CA ASP A 68 -2.94 1.74 10.50
C ASP A 68 -1.66 1.33 9.73
N VAL A 69 -0.86 0.47 10.34
CA VAL A 69 0.36 -0.09 9.74
C VAL A 69 0.39 -1.59 9.97
N VAL A 70 0.65 -2.35 8.93
CA VAL A 70 0.87 -3.79 9.03
C VAL A 70 2.32 -4.10 8.68
N VAL A 71 3.04 -4.75 9.60
CA VAL A 71 4.36 -5.31 9.33
C VAL A 71 4.24 -6.79 9.02
N ALA A 72 4.82 -7.20 7.91
CA ALA A 72 4.73 -8.57 7.42
C ALA A 72 6.05 -9.03 6.81
N SER A 73 6.29 -10.35 6.80
CA SER A 73 7.36 -10.94 5.99
C SER A 73 7.09 -10.68 4.50
N ASN A 74 8.12 -10.84 3.66
CA ASN A 74 7.98 -10.64 2.22
C ASN A 74 6.75 -11.35 1.65
N LEU A 75 6.57 -12.65 1.91
CA LEU A 75 5.44 -13.43 1.40
C LEU A 75 4.08 -12.87 1.84
N PHE A 76 3.94 -12.55 3.12
CA PHE A 76 2.65 -12.05 3.63
C PHE A 76 2.40 -10.61 3.22
N GLY A 77 3.46 -9.80 3.15
CA GLY A 77 3.37 -8.42 2.67
C GLY A 77 2.93 -8.34 1.22
N ASP A 78 3.48 -9.20 0.38
CA ASP A 78 3.15 -9.30 -1.04
C ASP A 78 1.67 -9.66 -1.24
N ILE A 79 1.18 -10.69 -0.53
CA ILE A 79 -0.23 -11.08 -0.56
C ILE A 79 -1.15 -9.93 -0.11
N LEU A 80 -0.81 -9.23 0.97
CA LEU A 80 -1.65 -8.17 1.52
C LEU A 80 -1.61 -6.90 0.68
N SER A 81 -0.49 -6.60 0.02
CA SER A 81 -0.35 -5.43 -0.86
C SER A 81 -1.16 -5.55 -2.14
N ASP A 82 -1.46 -6.78 -2.59
CA ASP A 82 -2.38 -7.05 -3.69
C ASP A 82 -3.84 -7.07 -3.22
N LEU A 83 -4.10 -7.68 -2.06
CA LEU A 83 -5.45 -7.80 -1.51
C LEU A 83 -6.07 -6.42 -1.20
N GLY A 84 -5.31 -5.50 -0.63
CA GLY A 84 -5.80 -4.16 -0.28
C GLY A 84 -6.40 -3.43 -1.50
N PRO A 85 -5.63 -3.20 -2.56
CA PRO A 85 -6.13 -2.59 -3.80
C PRO A 85 -7.27 -3.36 -4.46
N ALA A 86 -7.23 -4.69 -4.45
CA ALA A 86 -8.31 -5.51 -4.99
C ALA A 86 -9.64 -5.24 -4.27
N CYS A 87 -9.60 -5.06 -2.94
CA CYS A 87 -10.79 -4.67 -2.16
C CYS A 87 -11.31 -3.28 -2.48
N THR A 88 -10.47 -2.37 -2.98
CA THR A 88 -10.87 -1.01 -3.39
C THR A 88 -11.35 -0.90 -4.83
N GLY A 89 -11.20 -1.97 -5.61
CA GLY A 89 -11.72 -2.09 -6.97
C GLY A 89 -10.68 -2.49 -8.02
N THR A 90 -9.43 -2.08 -7.89
CA THR A 90 -8.37 -2.42 -8.85
C THR A 90 -6.97 -2.32 -8.26
N ILE A 91 -6.11 -3.25 -8.64
CA ILE A 91 -4.67 -3.18 -8.37
C ILE A 91 -3.98 -2.06 -9.19
N GLY A 92 -4.61 -1.59 -10.26
CA GLY A 92 -4.05 -0.59 -11.18
C GLY A 92 -3.80 0.78 -10.57
N ILE A 93 -4.33 1.07 -9.36
CA ILE A 93 -4.10 2.34 -8.66
C ILE A 93 -3.04 2.27 -7.56
N ALA A 94 -2.57 1.10 -7.20
CA ALA A 94 -1.74 0.92 -6.02
C ALA A 94 -0.28 1.32 -6.28
N PRO A 95 0.25 2.30 -5.54
CA PRO A 95 1.67 2.64 -5.57
C PRO A 95 2.47 1.77 -4.61
N SER A 96 3.76 1.62 -4.88
CA SER A 96 4.70 0.93 -4.01
C SER A 96 6.05 1.67 -3.96
N GLY A 97 6.87 1.34 -2.96
CA GLY A 97 8.21 1.88 -2.83
C GLY A 97 9.11 1.01 -1.96
N ASN A 98 10.33 0.76 -2.44
CA ASN A 98 11.44 0.20 -1.67
C ASN A 98 12.28 1.36 -1.17
N ILE A 99 12.04 1.79 0.06
CA ILE A 99 12.57 3.03 0.59
C ILE A 99 13.79 2.79 1.49
N ASN A 100 14.87 3.52 1.24
CA ASN A 100 15.98 3.66 2.18
C ASN A 100 15.78 4.95 3.01
N PRO A 101 15.30 4.84 4.26
CA PRO A 101 14.97 6.02 5.08
C PRO A 101 16.20 6.89 5.37
N GLU A 102 17.39 6.28 5.53
CA GLU A 102 18.64 6.97 5.81
C GLU A 102 19.23 7.67 4.57
N LYS A 103 18.64 7.47 3.39
CA LYS A 103 19.09 8.06 2.11
C LYS A 103 20.55 7.78 1.75
N LYS A 104 21.15 6.70 2.29
CA LYS A 104 22.51 6.27 1.97
C LYS A 104 22.60 5.54 0.64
N TYR A 105 21.51 4.93 0.21
CA TYR A 105 21.36 4.18 -1.03
C TYR A 105 20.12 4.65 -1.77
N PRO A 106 20.01 4.39 -3.08
CA PRO A 106 18.83 4.72 -3.85
C PRO A 106 17.58 4.04 -3.30
N SER A 107 16.45 4.75 -3.34
CA SER A 107 15.11 4.18 -3.19
C SER A 107 14.51 3.92 -4.56
N LEU A 108 13.57 2.98 -4.64
CA LEU A 108 12.87 2.64 -5.87
C LEU A 108 11.37 2.81 -5.64
N PHE A 109 10.68 3.35 -6.64
CA PHE A 109 9.23 3.57 -6.61
C PHE A 109 8.61 2.98 -7.86
N GLU A 110 7.61 2.12 -7.68
CA GLU A 110 6.94 1.41 -8.75
C GLU A 110 5.48 1.11 -8.37
N PRO A 111 4.59 0.81 -9.32
CA PRO A 111 3.28 0.27 -8.99
C PRO A 111 3.40 -1.10 -8.33
N VAL A 112 2.41 -1.49 -7.53
CA VAL A 112 2.32 -2.85 -6.96
C VAL A 112 2.15 -3.89 -8.07
N HIS A 113 1.33 -3.57 -9.10
CA HIS A 113 1.09 -4.49 -10.22
C HIS A 113 2.32 -4.73 -11.08
N GLY A 114 2.43 -5.91 -11.71
CA GLY A 114 3.48 -6.27 -12.67
C GLY A 114 3.24 -5.70 -14.07
N SER A 115 3.93 -6.27 -15.04
CA SER A 115 3.97 -5.80 -16.44
C SER A 115 2.70 -6.08 -17.26
N ALA A 116 1.80 -6.94 -16.78
CA ALA A 116 0.54 -7.30 -17.43
C ALA A 116 0.65 -7.52 -18.97
N PRO A 117 1.45 -8.50 -19.41
CA PRO A 117 1.77 -8.68 -20.84
C PRO A 117 0.55 -8.93 -21.72
N ASP A 118 -0.52 -9.43 -21.14
CA ASP A 118 -1.82 -9.69 -21.79
C ASP A 118 -2.52 -8.41 -22.26
N ILE A 119 -2.26 -7.25 -21.65
CA ILE A 119 -2.82 -5.95 -22.04
C ILE A 119 -1.79 -4.99 -22.64
N ALA A 120 -0.54 -5.42 -22.76
CA ALA A 120 0.53 -4.59 -23.32
C ALA A 120 0.18 -4.12 -24.74
N GLY A 121 0.39 -2.83 -25.04
CA GLY A 121 0.11 -2.22 -26.34
C GLY A 121 -1.37 -1.97 -26.65
N LYS A 122 -2.32 -2.41 -25.80
CA LYS A 122 -3.76 -2.20 -26.04
C LYS A 122 -4.29 -0.83 -25.60
N GLY A 123 -3.47 -0.01 -24.94
CA GLY A 123 -3.84 1.34 -24.48
C GLY A 123 -4.95 1.36 -23.42
N ILE A 124 -5.14 0.27 -22.67
CA ILE A 124 -6.21 0.13 -21.68
C ILE A 124 -5.72 0.08 -20.23
N ALA A 125 -4.41 0.09 -20.01
CA ALA A 125 -3.82 0.08 -18.68
C ALA A 125 -4.18 1.35 -17.90
N ASN A 126 -4.47 1.19 -16.60
CA ASN A 126 -4.67 2.31 -15.70
C ASN A 126 -3.31 2.95 -15.34
N PRO A 127 -3.05 4.22 -15.63
CA PRO A 127 -1.76 4.85 -15.35
C PRO A 127 -1.62 5.34 -13.89
N ILE A 128 -2.68 5.28 -13.10
CA ILE A 128 -2.72 5.90 -11.76
C ILE A 128 -1.68 5.31 -10.81
N GLY A 129 -1.47 3.99 -10.83
CA GLY A 129 -0.46 3.35 -9.97
C GLY A 129 0.94 3.92 -10.20
N GLN A 130 1.31 4.14 -11.47
CA GLN A 130 2.60 4.74 -11.83
C GLN A 130 2.68 6.23 -11.44
N ILE A 131 1.62 6.99 -11.68
CA ILE A 131 1.56 8.43 -11.34
C ILE A 131 1.62 8.61 -9.82
N TRP A 132 0.90 7.77 -9.06
CA TRP A 132 0.92 7.81 -7.60
C TRP A 132 2.29 7.37 -7.03
N SER A 133 2.95 6.40 -7.64
CA SER A 133 4.34 6.04 -7.28
C SER A 133 5.28 7.23 -7.46
N GLY A 134 5.07 8.05 -8.50
CA GLY A 134 5.77 9.32 -8.68
C GLY A 134 5.51 10.31 -7.54
N ALA A 135 4.28 10.41 -7.05
CA ALA A 135 3.96 11.25 -5.89
C ALA A 135 4.67 10.75 -4.61
N LEU A 136 4.72 9.42 -4.37
CA LEU A 136 5.49 8.86 -3.25
C LEU A 136 6.98 9.19 -3.35
N MET A 137 7.54 9.13 -4.56
CA MET A 137 8.94 9.51 -4.81
C MET A 137 9.19 10.98 -4.46
N LEU A 138 8.32 11.88 -4.90
CA LEU A 138 8.44 13.30 -4.60
C LEU A 138 8.34 13.59 -3.10
N ASP A 139 7.42 12.94 -2.40
CA ASP A 139 7.32 13.07 -0.93
C ASP A 139 8.61 12.59 -0.23
N HIS A 140 9.16 11.45 -0.65
CA HIS A 140 10.44 10.94 -0.13
C HIS A 140 11.61 11.90 -0.38
N LEU A 141 11.61 12.59 -1.51
CA LEU A 141 12.63 13.60 -1.86
C LEU A 141 12.44 14.91 -1.10
N GLY A 142 11.30 15.12 -0.45
CA GLY A 142 10.96 16.32 0.31
C GLY A 142 10.08 17.32 -0.45
N GLU A 143 9.70 17.01 -1.69
CA GLU A 143 8.85 17.84 -2.56
C GLU A 143 7.36 17.65 -2.24
N LYS A 144 6.98 17.92 -0.99
CA LYS A 144 5.65 17.61 -0.44
C LYS A 144 4.50 18.30 -1.16
N GLU A 145 4.68 19.55 -1.56
CA GLU A 145 3.65 20.32 -2.28
C GLU A 145 3.37 19.70 -3.66
N ALA A 146 4.43 19.30 -4.38
CA ALA A 146 4.30 18.64 -5.66
C ALA A 146 3.63 17.26 -5.51
N ALA A 147 4.02 16.48 -4.51
CA ALA A 147 3.39 15.20 -4.19
C ALA A 147 1.89 15.37 -3.90
N GLN A 148 1.52 16.32 -3.06
CA GLN A 148 0.12 16.60 -2.72
C GLN A 148 -0.69 17.09 -3.93
N SER A 149 -0.10 17.91 -4.80
CA SER A 149 -0.73 18.37 -6.03
C SER A 149 -1.09 17.22 -6.96
N ILE A 150 -0.19 16.22 -7.08
CA ILE A 150 -0.47 15.00 -7.86
C ILE A 150 -1.61 14.21 -7.24
N LEU A 151 -1.60 13.99 -5.92
CA LEU A 151 -2.67 13.27 -5.24
C LEU A 151 -4.04 13.93 -5.42
N ASN A 152 -4.11 15.24 -5.24
CA ASN A 152 -5.34 16.01 -5.46
C ASN A 152 -5.84 15.89 -6.91
N SER A 153 -4.91 15.83 -7.87
CA SER A 153 -5.24 15.67 -9.29
C SER A 153 -5.79 14.26 -9.58
N ILE A 154 -5.21 13.23 -8.97
CA ILE A 154 -5.71 11.85 -9.05
C ILE A 154 -7.15 11.79 -8.51
N GLU A 155 -7.38 12.30 -7.31
CA GLU A 155 -8.71 12.30 -6.67
C GLU A 155 -9.75 13.02 -7.53
N LYS A 156 -9.39 14.21 -8.02
CA LYS A 156 -10.26 15.01 -8.90
C LYS A 156 -10.60 14.27 -10.19
N THR A 157 -9.60 13.65 -10.82
CA THR A 157 -9.81 12.88 -12.06
C THR A 157 -10.71 11.68 -11.84
N LEU A 158 -10.46 10.90 -10.77
CA LEU A 158 -11.23 9.72 -10.44
C LEU A 158 -12.64 10.02 -9.89
N SER A 159 -12.91 11.26 -9.45
CA SER A 159 -14.27 11.67 -9.06
C SER A 159 -15.24 11.69 -10.24
N ILE A 160 -14.73 11.85 -11.46
CA ILE A 160 -15.50 11.87 -12.69
C ILE A 160 -15.49 10.48 -13.31
N LYS A 161 -16.65 9.85 -13.42
CA LYS A 161 -16.76 8.44 -13.86
C LYS A 161 -16.20 8.23 -15.28
N GLU A 162 -16.42 9.16 -16.16
CA GLU A 162 -15.98 9.15 -17.57
C GLU A 162 -14.46 9.11 -17.70
N ASN A 163 -13.74 9.70 -16.73
CA ASN A 163 -12.27 9.72 -16.71
C ASN A 163 -11.64 8.42 -16.17
N ARG A 164 -12.44 7.49 -15.68
CA ARG A 164 -11.95 6.22 -15.13
C ARG A 164 -11.69 5.23 -16.26
N THR A 165 -10.66 4.43 -16.09
CA THR A 165 -10.39 3.27 -16.94
C THR A 165 -11.36 2.12 -16.67
N LYS A 166 -11.36 1.09 -17.53
CA LYS A 166 -12.31 -0.04 -17.45
C LYS A 166 -12.24 -0.81 -16.14
N ASP A 167 -11.07 -0.95 -15.55
CA ASP A 167 -10.85 -1.61 -14.25
C ASP A 167 -11.55 -0.87 -13.09
N LEU A 168 -11.76 0.44 -13.24
CA LEU A 168 -12.57 1.28 -12.35
C LEU A 168 -13.99 1.54 -12.87
N GLN A 169 -14.49 0.68 -13.76
CA GLN A 169 -15.84 0.75 -14.33
C GLN A 169 -16.11 2.05 -15.13
N GLY A 170 -15.07 2.63 -15.69
CA GLY A 170 -15.14 3.77 -16.58
C GLY A 170 -14.98 3.41 -18.04
N THR A 171 -14.78 4.41 -18.90
CA THR A 171 -14.69 4.27 -20.35
C THR A 171 -13.40 4.80 -20.94
N SER A 172 -12.58 5.50 -20.16
CA SER A 172 -11.32 6.08 -20.62
C SER A 172 -10.26 5.01 -20.92
N ASN A 173 -9.32 5.40 -21.75
CA ASN A 173 -8.12 4.63 -22.05
C ASN A 173 -6.89 5.22 -21.31
N THR A 174 -5.71 4.61 -21.49
CA THR A 174 -4.46 5.03 -20.81
C THR A 174 -4.07 6.48 -21.07
N ILE A 175 -4.44 7.05 -22.23
CA ILE A 175 -3.99 8.38 -22.70
C ILE A 175 -4.96 9.48 -22.28
N GLN A 176 -6.22 9.17 -22.15
CA GLN A 176 -7.28 10.09 -21.75
C GLN A 176 -7.23 10.37 -20.25
#